data_9f83671c72dab2a5f96e60ae3260a85c
#
_entry.id   9f83671c72dab2a5f96e60ae3260a85c
#
_cell.length_a   1.000
_cell.length_b   1.000
_cell.length_c   1.000
_cell.angle_alpha   90.00
_cell.angle_beta   90.00
_cell.angle_gamma   90.00
#
_symmetry.space_group_name_H-M   'P 1'
#
loop_
_entity.id
_entity.type
_entity.pdbx_description
1 polymer ?
#
loop_
_entity_poly.entity_id
_entity_poly.type
_entity_poly.pdbx_seq_one_letter_code
_entity_poly.pdbx_strand_id
1 'polypeptide(L)'
;VVAGLPLAGCASFVEVPVETPLQSKIDVSAYRRVLVAGFVTDLDEQEIDLGSETTRLLQNQLRSSTKLQVVEPDRPPLHDALEKLLEGLGEGKRYDKADREKFALEADKTLQDGAYWRKVGEEFQNPLIVTGRIGFEGQNRSGFQAEERVVRDPATNRLRMVRANRYLERKGFSLAADFQFVDGRTGQTLHKEKFTEEVLYGEDQKVSPLSSYFELMDRLLPNFLGVISPQKIRGTRVLLR
;
A
#
# COMPACT_ATOMS: atom_id res chain seq x y z
N VAL A 1 31.21 47.25 46.10
CA VAL A 1 30.09 46.49 45.56
C VAL A 1 30.25 46.43 44.06
N VAL A 2 30.74 45.29 43.54
CA VAL A 2 30.87 45.05 42.09
C VAL A 2 29.62 44.26 41.66
N ALA A 3 28.76 44.92 40.91
CA ALA A 3 27.58 44.31 40.30
C ALA A 3 27.99 43.52 39.06
N GLY A 4 28.00 42.18 39.15
CA GLY A 4 28.17 41.29 38.01
C GLY A 4 26.88 41.25 37.15
N LEU A 5 26.95 41.73 35.88
CA LEU A 5 25.91 41.53 34.92
C LEU A 5 25.92 40.06 34.44
N PRO A 6 24.78 39.37 34.43
CA PRO A 6 24.68 38.08 33.79
C PRO A 6 24.70 38.28 32.26
N LEU A 7 25.70 37.74 31.58
CA LEU A 7 25.72 37.56 30.14
C LEU A 7 24.69 36.47 29.78
N ALA A 8 23.50 36.89 29.36
CA ALA A 8 22.54 36.02 28.74
C ALA A 8 23.06 35.68 27.33
N GLY A 9 23.72 34.55 27.17
CA GLY A 9 24.12 33.98 25.88
C GLY A 9 22.87 33.57 25.12
N CYS A 10 22.51 34.30 24.05
CA CYS A 10 21.50 33.86 23.09
C CYS A 10 22.06 32.66 22.34
N ALA A 11 21.65 31.45 22.69
CA ALA A 11 21.93 30.29 21.89
C ALA A 11 21.13 30.43 20.57
N SER A 12 21.81 30.56 19.45
CA SER A 12 21.18 30.57 18.15
C SER A 12 21.13 29.14 17.59
N PHE A 13 19.96 28.75 17.11
CA PHE A 13 19.76 27.44 16.46
C PHE A 13 19.83 27.62 14.94
N VAL A 14 20.52 26.73 14.28
CA VAL A 14 20.59 26.67 12.82
C VAL A 14 20.00 25.35 12.36
N GLU A 15 18.99 25.43 11.51
CA GLU A 15 18.40 24.26 10.87
C GLU A 15 19.21 23.90 9.62
N VAL A 16 19.73 22.69 9.58
CA VAL A 16 20.51 22.17 8.46
C VAL A 16 19.71 21.04 7.80
N PRO A 17 19.34 21.18 6.51
CA PRO A 17 18.72 20.07 5.78
C PRO A 17 19.72 18.93 5.63
N VAL A 18 19.30 17.72 5.94
CA VAL A 18 20.11 16.50 5.83
C VAL A 18 19.38 15.52 4.92
N GLU A 19 20.05 15.02 3.88
CA GLU A 19 19.55 13.93 3.05
C GLU A 19 20.23 12.63 3.48
N THR A 20 19.46 11.66 3.90
CA THR A 20 19.95 10.32 4.24
C THR A 20 19.58 9.37 3.12
N PRO A 21 20.55 8.80 2.38
CA PRO A 21 20.26 7.80 1.37
C PRO A 21 19.85 6.49 2.03
N LEU A 22 18.73 5.93 1.60
CA LEU A 22 18.29 4.57 1.91
C LEU A 22 18.59 3.68 0.71
N GLN A 23 19.25 2.57 0.95
CA GLN A 23 19.49 1.57 -0.08
C GLN A 23 18.20 0.79 -0.37
N SER A 24 18.02 0.37 -1.62
CA SER A 24 16.96 -0.57 -2.00
C SER A 24 17.14 -1.92 -1.30
N LYS A 25 16.05 -2.63 -1.04
CA LYS A 25 16.08 -3.97 -0.42
C LYS A 25 16.53 -5.04 -1.41
N ILE A 26 16.35 -4.80 -2.70
CA ILE A 26 16.76 -5.68 -3.80
C ILE A 26 17.79 -4.94 -4.65
N ASP A 27 18.84 -5.65 -5.04
CA ASP A 27 19.75 -5.16 -6.07
C ASP A 27 19.15 -5.41 -7.46
N VAL A 28 18.66 -4.35 -8.07
CA VAL A 28 18.08 -4.39 -9.41
C VAL A 28 19.08 -4.10 -10.53
N SER A 29 20.37 -3.90 -10.23
CA SER A 29 21.41 -3.55 -11.19
C SER A 29 21.62 -4.63 -12.27
N ALA A 30 21.31 -5.87 -11.95
CA ALA A 30 21.40 -7.01 -12.87
C ALA A 30 20.25 -7.05 -13.90
N TYR A 31 19.22 -6.22 -13.72
CA TYR A 31 18.01 -6.22 -14.56
C TYR A 31 17.98 -4.97 -15.44
N ARG A 32 17.57 -5.16 -16.68
CA ARG A 32 17.29 -4.05 -17.62
C ARG A 32 15.79 -3.77 -17.72
N ARG A 33 14.97 -4.79 -17.40
CA ARG A 33 13.53 -4.79 -17.59
C ARG A 33 12.81 -5.16 -16.30
N VAL A 34 11.60 -4.65 -16.16
CA VAL A 34 10.66 -5.05 -15.11
C VAL A 34 9.31 -5.38 -15.75
N LEU A 35 8.73 -6.49 -15.32
CA LEU A 35 7.41 -6.95 -15.73
C LEU A 35 6.49 -6.96 -14.53
N VAL A 36 5.38 -6.23 -14.57
CA VAL A 36 4.29 -6.38 -13.61
C VAL A 36 3.37 -7.46 -14.16
N ALA A 37 3.45 -8.66 -13.57
CA ALA A 37 2.81 -9.86 -14.10
C ALA A 37 1.34 -10.03 -13.71
N GLY A 38 0.79 -9.09 -12.93
CA GLY A 38 -0.56 -9.13 -12.39
C GLY A 38 -0.61 -9.53 -10.93
N PHE A 39 -1.81 -9.45 -10.34
CA PHE A 39 -2.05 -9.71 -8.92
C PHE A 39 -3.25 -10.62 -8.71
N VAL A 40 -3.15 -11.48 -7.69
CA VAL A 40 -4.28 -12.25 -7.18
C VAL A 40 -5.15 -11.31 -6.34
N THR A 41 -6.45 -11.33 -6.59
CA THR A 41 -7.45 -10.60 -5.81
C THR A 41 -8.48 -11.57 -5.26
N ASP A 42 -9.24 -11.17 -4.26
CA ASP A 42 -10.31 -12.00 -3.74
C ASP A 42 -11.48 -12.11 -4.75
N LEU A 43 -12.17 -13.26 -4.73
CA LEU A 43 -13.30 -13.56 -5.62
C LEU A 43 -14.62 -12.88 -5.19
N ASP A 44 -14.59 -11.89 -4.34
CA ASP A 44 -15.79 -11.15 -4.00
C ASP A 44 -16.21 -10.24 -5.17
N GLU A 45 -17.53 -10.03 -5.31
CA GLU A 45 -18.07 -9.08 -6.26
C GLU A 45 -17.59 -7.67 -5.91
N GLN A 46 -16.42 -7.31 -6.43
CA GLN A 46 -15.90 -5.96 -6.26
C GLN A 46 -16.29 -5.14 -7.50
N GLU A 47 -16.82 -3.95 -7.25
CA GLU A 47 -17.11 -2.98 -8.32
C GLU A 47 -15.85 -2.51 -9.06
N ILE A 48 -14.66 -2.92 -8.57
CA ILE A 48 -13.36 -2.46 -9.05
C ILE A 48 -12.50 -3.67 -9.41
N ASP A 49 -11.96 -3.70 -10.62
CA ASP A 49 -10.90 -4.64 -11.00
C ASP A 49 -9.58 -4.21 -10.38
N LEU A 50 -9.37 -4.62 -9.12
CA LEU A 50 -8.19 -4.28 -8.34
C LEU A 50 -6.89 -4.80 -8.98
N GLY A 51 -6.94 -5.96 -9.62
CA GLY A 51 -5.78 -6.58 -10.26
C GLY A 51 -5.25 -5.73 -11.41
N SER A 52 -6.13 -5.33 -12.31
CA SER A 52 -5.80 -4.46 -13.45
C SER A 52 -5.40 -3.06 -13.01
N GLU A 53 -6.13 -2.46 -12.06
CA GLU A 53 -5.80 -1.11 -11.56
C GLU A 53 -4.46 -1.08 -10.83
N THR A 54 -4.17 -2.07 -9.98
CA THR A 54 -2.85 -2.19 -9.33
C THR A 54 -1.74 -2.32 -10.37
N THR A 55 -1.92 -3.20 -11.36
CA THR A 55 -0.94 -3.42 -12.42
C THR A 55 -0.64 -2.12 -13.16
N ARG A 56 -1.67 -1.38 -13.57
CA ARG A 56 -1.55 -0.11 -14.28
C ARG A 56 -0.84 0.97 -13.43
N LEU A 57 -1.21 1.10 -12.17
CA LEU A 57 -0.58 2.06 -11.25
C LEU A 57 0.91 1.78 -11.05
N LEU A 58 1.26 0.51 -10.81
CA LEU A 58 2.65 0.10 -10.61
C LEU A 58 3.48 0.27 -11.88
N GLN A 59 2.96 -0.07 -13.06
CA GLN A 59 3.63 0.17 -14.33
C GLN A 59 3.94 1.65 -14.54
N ASN A 60 2.96 2.54 -14.31
CA ASN A 60 3.14 3.98 -14.40
C ASN A 60 4.18 4.49 -13.40
N GLN A 61 4.13 4.01 -12.17
CA GLN A 61 5.06 4.42 -11.13
C GLN A 61 6.48 3.92 -11.38
N LEU A 62 6.65 2.69 -11.84
CA LEU A 62 7.94 2.13 -12.21
C LEU A 62 8.58 2.87 -13.38
N ARG A 63 7.78 3.24 -14.39
CA ARG A 63 8.24 4.01 -15.54
C ARG A 63 8.75 5.41 -15.17
N SER A 64 8.09 6.05 -14.21
CA SER A 64 8.48 7.41 -13.79
C SER A 64 9.63 7.43 -12.77
N SER A 65 9.78 6.38 -11.97
CA SER A 65 10.66 6.38 -10.80
C SER A 65 11.88 5.48 -10.91
N THR A 66 11.99 4.65 -11.95
CA THR A 66 13.11 3.75 -12.15
C THR A 66 13.74 3.92 -13.53
N LYS A 67 14.95 3.36 -13.69
CA LYS A 67 15.63 3.28 -15.01
C LYS A 67 15.34 1.98 -15.75
N LEU A 68 14.52 1.11 -15.16
CA LEU A 68 14.15 -0.16 -15.75
C LEU A 68 13.13 0.07 -16.88
N GLN A 69 13.29 -0.66 -17.98
CA GLN A 69 12.30 -0.69 -19.03
C GLN A 69 11.08 -1.48 -18.56
N VAL A 70 9.94 -0.82 -18.41
CA VAL A 70 8.68 -1.50 -18.07
C VAL A 70 8.18 -2.29 -19.28
N VAL A 71 7.96 -3.59 -19.09
CA VAL A 71 7.37 -4.47 -20.09
C VAL A 71 5.86 -4.46 -19.89
N GLU A 72 5.11 -4.16 -20.94
CA GLU A 72 3.65 -4.09 -20.94
C GLU A 72 3.10 -5.13 -21.91
N PRO A 73 2.78 -6.34 -21.44
CA PRO A 73 2.07 -7.33 -22.24
C PRO A 73 0.61 -6.89 -22.44
N ASP A 74 -0.01 -7.31 -23.52
CA ASP A 74 -1.43 -7.08 -23.77
C ASP A 74 -2.30 -7.63 -22.64
N ARG A 75 -1.88 -8.76 -22.05
CA ARG A 75 -2.45 -9.35 -20.84
C ARG A 75 -1.34 -9.68 -19.85
N PRO A 76 -1.51 -9.36 -18.58
CA PRO A 76 -0.58 -9.81 -17.54
C PRO A 76 -0.55 -11.34 -17.48
N PRO A 77 0.65 -11.98 -17.44
CA PRO A 77 0.75 -13.45 -17.49
C PRO A 77 -0.02 -14.17 -16.37
N LEU A 78 -0.04 -13.61 -15.16
CA LEU A 78 -0.79 -14.19 -14.04
C LEU A 78 -2.30 -14.22 -14.31
N HIS A 79 -2.83 -13.24 -15.06
CA HIS A 79 -4.26 -13.17 -15.38
C HIS A 79 -4.72 -14.43 -16.14
N ASP A 80 -3.96 -14.87 -17.14
CA ASP A 80 -4.29 -16.06 -17.93
C ASP A 80 -4.26 -17.35 -17.06
N ALA A 81 -3.36 -17.40 -16.08
CA ALA A 81 -3.29 -18.52 -15.14
C ALA A 81 -4.51 -18.51 -14.19
N LEU A 82 -4.91 -17.34 -13.70
CA LEU A 82 -6.06 -17.20 -12.81
C LEU A 82 -7.38 -17.44 -13.54
N GLU A 83 -7.53 -17.00 -14.80
CA GLU A 83 -8.71 -17.24 -15.64
C GLU A 83 -8.96 -18.75 -15.79
N LYS A 84 -7.94 -19.54 -16.07
CA LYS A 84 -8.04 -21.01 -16.13
C LYS A 84 -8.50 -21.64 -14.80
N LEU A 85 -8.07 -21.07 -13.67
CA LEU A 85 -8.55 -21.51 -12.37
C LEU A 85 -10.02 -21.20 -12.17
N LEU A 86 -10.48 -20.04 -12.62
CA LEU A 86 -11.88 -19.61 -12.57
C LEU A 86 -12.77 -20.47 -13.46
N GLU A 87 -12.35 -20.76 -14.70
CA GLU A 87 -13.04 -21.69 -15.59
C GLU A 87 -13.26 -23.05 -14.93
N GLY A 88 -12.25 -23.56 -14.20
CA GLY A 88 -12.32 -24.81 -13.44
C GLY A 88 -13.30 -24.79 -12.25
N LEU A 89 -13.68 -23.60 -11.76
CA LEU A 89 -14.70 -23.42 -10.71
C LEU A 89 -16.11 -23.27 -11.29
N GLY A 90 -16.24 -22.95 -12.58
CA GLY A 90 -17.50 -22.74 -13.29
C GLY A 90 -17.85 -21.25 -13.42
N GLU A 91 -18.05 -20.83 -14.67
CA GLU A 91 -18.40 -19.46 -14.98
C GLU A 91 -19.81 -19.07 -14.51
N GLY A 92 -19.99 -17.82 -14.14
CA GLY A 92 -21.30 -17.18 -13.94
C GLY A 92 -22.05 -17.59 -12.66
N LYS A 93 -21.41 -18.33 -11.73
CA LYS A 93 -22.00 -18.63 -10.43
C LYS A 93 -21.46 -17.70 -9.34
N ARG A 94 -22.27 -17.51 -8.32
CA ARG A 94 -21.78 -16.88 -7.09
C ARG A 94 -20.87 -17.87 -6.35
N TYR A 95 -19.61 -17.47 -6.15
CA TYR A 95 -18.63 -18.31 -5.47
C TYR A 95 -18.95 -18.44 -3.97
N ASP A 96 -18.99 -19.67 -3.48
CA ASP A 96 -19.15 -19.94 -2.07
C ASP A 96 -17.80 -19.89 -1.32
N LYS A 97 -17.81 -20.12 -0.02
CA LYS A 97 -16.60 -20.09 0.79
C LYS A 97 -15.59 -21.16 0.36
N ALA A 98 -16.05 -22.35 -0.01
CA ALA A 98 -15.17 -23.44 -0.45
C ALA A 98 -14.51 -23.15 -1.80
N ASP A 99 -15.24 -22.54 -2.73
CA ASP A 99 -14.70 -22.07 -4.03
C ASP A 99 -13.60 -21.03 -3.81
N ARG A 100 -13.81 -20.06 -2.91
CA ARG A 100 -12.84 -19.02 -2.58
C ARG A 100 -11.58 -19.58 -1.94
N GLU A 101 -11.73 -20.49 -0.97
CA GLU A 101 -10.58 -21.17 -0.34
C GLU A 101 -9.79 -21.99 -1.34
N LYS A 102 -10.48 -22.70 -2.24
CA LYS A 102 -9.84 -23.47 -3.33
C LYS A 102 -9.09 -22.57 -4.29
N PHE A 103 -9.74 -21.48 -4.73
CA PHE A 103 -9.09 -20.49 -5.60
C PHE A 103 -7.84 -19.89 -4.96
N ALA A 104 -7.95 -19.45 -3.70
CA ALA A 104 -6.84 -18.86 -2.96
C ALA A 104 -5.66 -19.84 -2.86
N LEU A 105 -5.94 -21.12 -2.58
CA LEU A 105 -4.91 -22.16 -2.47
C LEU A 105 -4.20 -22.42 -3.81
N GLU A 106 -4.95 -22.54 -4.91
CA GLU A 106 -4.37 -22.78 -6.24
C GLU A 106 -3.61 -21.55 -6.76
N ALA A 107 -4.14 -20.34 -6.52
CA ALA A 107 -3.44 -19.10 -6.83
C ALA A 107 -2.11 -18.98 -6.05
N ASP A 108 -2.08 -19.36 -4.77
CA ASP A 108 -0.85 -19.38 -3.98
C ASP A 108 0.16 -20.39 -4.51
N LYS A 109 -0.28 -21.56 -4.99
CA LYS A 109 0.61 -22.52 -5.66
C LYS A 109 1.23 -21.93 -6.92
N THR A 110 0.43 -21.21 -7.72
CA THR A 110 0.92 -20.54 -8.93
C THR A 110 1.93 -19.44 -8.59
N LEU A 111 1.69 -18.65 -7.55
CA LEU A 111 2.65 -17.64 -7.08
C LEU A 111 3.97 -18.24 -6.57
N GLN A 112 3.95 -19.49 -6.08
CA GLN A 112 5.13 -20.20 -5.57
C GLN A 112 5.82 -21.06 -6.65
N ASP A 113 5.21 -21.24 -7.82
CA ASP A 113 5.75 -22.09 -8.87
C ASP A 113 6.92 -21.41 -9.61
N GLY A 114 8.14 -21.71 -9.20
CA GLY A 114 9.35 -21.20 -9.86
C GLY A 114 9.50 -21.65 -11.33
N ALA A 115 8.94 -22.81 -11.72
CA ALA A 115 9.00 -23.25 -13.10
C ALA A 115 8.09 -22.40 -14.00
N TYR A 116 6.91 -22.04 -13.49
CA TYR A 116 6.00 -21.10 -14.13
C TYR A 116 6.69 -19.74 -14.34
N TRP A 117 7.27 -19.17 -13.30
CA TRP A 117 7.92 -17.85 -13.37
C TRP A 117 9.15 -17.84 -14.27
N ARG A 118 9.91 -18.93 -14.31
CA ARG A 118 11.03 -19.05 -15.26
C ARG A 118 10.53 -19.03 -16.70
N LYS A 119 9.45 -19.76 -17.01
CA LYS A 119 8.85 -19.75 -18.36
C LYS A 119 8.36 -18.37 -18.77
N VAL A 120 7.66 -17.65 -17.85
CA VAL A 120 7.27 -16.25 -18.06
C VAL A 120 8.51 -15.38 -18.27
N GLY A 121 9.58 -15.60 -17.48
CA GLY A 121 10.81 -14.87 -17.63
C GLY A 121 11.48 -15.05 -18.99
N GLU A 122 11.54 -16.27 -19.50
CA GLU A 122 12.06 -16.59 -20.84
C GLU A 122 11.29 -15.86 -21.95
N GLU A 123 9.96 -15.83 -21.84
CA GLU A 123 9.07 -15.14 -22.80
C GLU A 123 9.34 -13.62 -22.85
N PHE A 124 9.54 -13.00 -21.71
CA PHE A 124 9.72 -11.54 -21.58
C PHE A 124 11.19 -11.10 -21.45
N GLN A 125 12.15 -11.95 -21.86
CA GLN A 125 13.59 -11.65 -21.89
C GLN A 125 14.19 -11.40 -20.49
N ASN A 126 13.85 -12.27 -19.56
CA ASN A 126 14.40 -12.34 -18.20
C ASN A 126 14.27 -11.02 -17.39
N PRO A 127 13.08 -10.45 -17.24
CA PRO A 127 12.87 -9.25 -16.45
C PRO A 127 12.93 -9.54 -14.96
N LEU A 128 13.02 -8.48 -14.16
CA LEU A 128 12.53 -8.53 -12.79
C LEU A 128 11.00 -8.64 -12.83
N ILE A 129 10.43 -9.69 -12.27
CA ILE A 129 8.99 -9.89 -12.25
C ILE A 129 8.43 -9.38 -10.91
N VAL A 130 7.38 -8.57 -10.99
CA VAL A 130 6.61 -8.08 -9.84
C VAL A 130 5.22 -8.67 -9.91
N THR A 131 4.80 -9.32 -8.85
CA THR A 131 3.50 -9.98 -8.72
C THR A 131 3.08 -10.03 -7.25
N GLY A 132 1.98 -10.69 -6.92
CA GLY A 132 1.56 -10.89 -5.54
C GLY A 132 0.05 -10.97 -5.36
N ARG A 133 -0.41 -10.53 -4.18
CA ARG A 133 -1.82 -10.51 -3.81
C ARG A 133 -2.23 -9.12 -3.36
N ILE A 134 -3.43 -8.70 -3.75
CA ILE A 134 -4.04 -7.44 -3.32
C ILE A 134 -5.41 -7.75 -2.70
N GLY A 135 -5.60 -7.30 -1.47
CA GLY A 135 -6.88 -7.31 -0.78
C GLY A 135 -7.31 -5.89 -0.45
N PHE A 136 -8.57 -5.58 -0.73
CA PHE A 136 -9.16 -4.28 -0.41
C PHE A 136 -10.52 -4.50 0.21
N GLU A 137 -10.68 -4.04 1.44
CA GLU A 137 -11.89 -4.29 2.23
C GLU A 137 -12.48 -2.99 2.78
N GLY A 138 -13.80 -2.86 2.66
CA GLY A 138 -14.57 -1.84 3.35
C GLY A 138 -14.84 -2.25 4.80
N GLN A 139 -14.60 -1.36 5.75
CA GLN A 139 -14.84 -1.58 7.17
C GLN A 139 -15.81 -0.54 7.72
N ASN A 140 -16.83 -1.00 8.43
CA ASN A 140 -17.70 -0.12 9.22
C ASN A 140 -17.18 -0.09 10.66
N ARG A 141 -16.52 1.00 11.05
CA ARG A 141 -16.05 1.23 12.42
C ARG A 141 -16.91 2.27 13.09
N SER A 142 -18.11 1.83 13.53
CA SER A 142 -19.03 2.66 14.29
C SER A 142 -18.81 2.45 15.79
N GLY A 143 -18.89 3.52 16.57
CA GLY A 143 -18.67 3.43 18.01
C GLY A 143 -19.01 4.70 18.76
N PHE A 144 -19.03 4.60 20.10
CA PHE A 144 -19.23 5.75 20.97
C PHE A 144 -17.89 6.44 21.24
N GLN A 145 -17.86 7.75 21.02
CA GLN A 145 -16.74 8.61 21.39
C GLN A 145 -17.16 9.53 22.52
N ALA A 146 -16.37 9.56 23.60
CA ALA A 146 -16.58 10.53 24.66
C ALA A 146 -16.17 11.93 24.18
N GLU A 147 -17.10 12.85 24.17
CA GLU A 147 -16.90 14.26 23.82
C GLU A 147 -17.16 15.13 25.04
N GLU A 148 -16.25 16.05 25.34
CA GLU A 148 -16.47 17.04 26.39
C GLU A 148 -17.17 18.25 25.80
N ARG A 149 -18.39 18.51 26.28
CA ARG A 149 -19.19 19.67 25.85
C ARG A 149 -19.35 20.64 27.01
N VAL A 150 -19.22 21.92 26.69
CA VAL A 150 -19.58 22.98 27.61
C VAL A 150 -21.08 23.21 27.47
N VAL A 151 -21.82 22.87 28.53
CA VAL A 151 -23.27 23.07 28.60
C VAL A 151 -23.56 24.12 29.65
N ARG A 152 -24.51 25.03 29.35
CA ARG A 152 -25.00 25.98 30.32
C ARG A 152 -26.04 25.30 31.19
N ASP A 153 -25.80 25.26 32.51
CA ASP A 153 -26.74 24.76 33.48
C ASP A 153 -28.00 25.64 33.54
N PRO A 154 -29.19 25.12 33.22
CA PRO A 154 -30.40 25.93 33.15
C PRO A 154 -30.83 26.49 34.52
N ALA A 155 -30.44 25.86 35.64
CA ALA A 155 -30.82 26.31 36.98
C ALA A 155 -29.89 27.38 37.53
N THR A 156 -28.58 27.31 37.21
CA THR A 156 -27.56 28.22 37.78
C THR A 156 -26.99 29.20 36.76
N ASN A 157 -27.37 29.05 35.47
CA ASN A 157 -26.84 29.83 34.33
C ASN A 157 -25.30 29.77 34.19
N ARG A 158 -24.64 28.81 34.88
CA ARG A 158 -23.17 28.61 34.83
C ARG A 158 -22.79 27.64 33.75
N LEU A 159 -21.62 27.83 33.15
CA LEU A 159 -21.05 26.90 32.21
C LEU A 159 -20.42 25.75 32.98
N ARG A 160 -20.74 24.53 32.59
CA ARG A 160 -20.08 23.32 33.10
C ARG A 160 -19.69 22.40 31.94
N MET A 161 -18.56 21.71 32.10
CA MET A 161 -18.15 20.65 31.19
C MET A 161 -18.91 19.37 31.52
N VAL A 162 -19.55 18.79 30.54
CA VAL A 162 -20.22 17.48 30.64
C VAL A 162 -19.59 16.53 29.64
N ARG A 163 -19.34 15.32 30.07
CA ARG A 163 -18.98 14.24 29.15
C ARG A 163 -20.26 13.68 28.54
N ALA A 164 -20.37 13.77 27.23
CA ALA A 164 -21.41 13.17 26.46
C ALA A 164 -20.80 12.07 25.56
N ASN A 165 -21.50 10.93 25.44
CA ASN A 165 -21.09 9.92 24.47
C ASN A 165 -21.83 10.22 23.17
N ARG A 166 -21.09 10.48 22.11
CA ARG A 166 -21.62 10.63 20.75
C ARG A 166 -21.36 9.33 19.99
N TYR A 167 -22.39 8.76 19.39
CA TYR A 167 -22.24 7.66 18.44
C TYR A 167 -21.74 8.23 17.11
N LEU A 168 -20.65 7.69 16.62
CA LEU A 168 -20.07 8.09 15.34
C LEU A 168 -20.06 6.88 14.42
N GLU A 169 -20.67 7.04 13.26
CA GLU A 169 -20.52 6.09 12.16
C GLU A 169 -19.29 6.49 11.36
N ARG A 170 -18.31 5.57 11.26
CA ARG A 170 -17.13 5.78 10.44
C ARG A 170 -17.05 4.67 9.41
N LYS A 171 -16.91 5.05 8.15
CA LYS A 171 -16.55 4.16 7.08
C LYS A 171 -15.04 4.13 6.96
N GLY A 172 -14.45 2.95 6.96
CA GLY A 172 -13.04 2.76 6.75
C GLY A 172 -12.80 1.86 5.54
N PHE A 173 -11.61 1.95 5.02
CA PHE A 173 -11.11 1.02 4.02
C PHE A 173 -9.70 0.59 4.41
N SER A 174 -9.39 -0.66 4.16
CA SER A 174 -8.05 -1.22 4.31
C SER A 174 -7.57 -1.82 3.00
N LEU A 175 -6.31 -1.59 2.70
CA LEU A 175 -5.60 -2.13 1.57
C LEU A 175 -4.44 -2.97 2.08
N ALA A 176 -4.41 -4.25 1.74
CA ALA A 176 -3.30 -5.15 2.00
C ALA A 176 -2.67 -5.55 0.66
N ALA A 177 -1.37 -5.33 0.51
CA ALA A 177 -0.61 -5.67 -0.68
C ALA A 177 0.58 -6.54 -0.29
N ASP A 178 0.55 -7.80 -0.72
CA ASP A 178 1.65 -8.75 -0.56
C ASP A 178 2.41 -8.81 -1.88
N PHE A 179 3.52 -8.07 -1.98
CA PHE A 179 4.36 -8.05 -3.18
C PHE A 179 5.38 -9.19 -3.16
N GLN A 180 5.54 -9.80 -4.31
CA GLN A 180 6.58 -10.79 -4.57
C GLN A 180 7.41 -10.33 -5.77
N PHE A 181 8.73 -10.33 -5.58
CA PHE A 181 9.73 -10.01 -6.60
C PHE A 181 10.44 -11.29 -7.01
N VAL A 182 10.42 -11.60 -8.29
CA VAL A 182 10.93 -12.87 -8.82
C VAL A 182 11.99 -12.59 -9.88
N ASP A 183 13.08 -13.35 -9.84
CA ASP A 183 14.08 -13.34 -10.92
C ASP A 183 13.54 -14.11 -12.13
N GLY A 184 13.27 -13.42 -13.22
CA GLY A 184 12.77 -14.03 -14.45
C GLY A 184 13.70 -15.07 -15.08
N ARG A 185 15.01 -15.05 -14.75
CA ARG A 185 15.98 -16.04 -15.28
C ARG A 185 15.87 -17.39 -14.56
N THR A 186 15.64 -17.35 -13.26
CA THR A 186 15.67 -18.56 -12.42
C THR A 186 14.29 -19.00 -11.94
N GLY A 187 13.32 -18.09 -11.96
CA GLY A 187 12.00 -18.26 -11.35
C GLY A 187 12.02 -18.20 -9.82
N GLN A 188 13.16 -17.84 -9.21
CA GLN A 188 13.29 -17.79 -7.76
C GLN A 188 12.75 -16.46 -7.22
N THR A 189 12.07 -16.53 -6.09
CA THR A 189 11.65 -15.34 -5.36
C THR A 189 12.86 -14.68 -4.71
N LEU A 190 13.11 -13.42 -5.06
CA LEU A 190 14.17 -12.60 -4.49
C LEU A 190 13.76 -11.96 -3.18
N HIS A 191 12.52 -11.49 -3.12
CA HIS A 191 11.99 -10.78 -1.97
C HIS A 191 10.46 -10.88 -1.91
N LYS A 192 9.93 -10.88 -0.69
CA LYS A 192 8.49 -10.75 -0.43
C LYS A 192 8.30 -9.68 0.63
N GLU A 193 7.32 -8.83 0.42
CA GLU A 193 7.00 -7.80 1.40
C GLU A 193 5.51 -7.48 1.41
N LYS A 194 4.98 -7.37 2.63
CA LYS A 194 3.59 -7.03 2.88
C LYS A 194 3.48 -5.59 3.35
N PHE A 195 2.60 -4.85 2.71
CA PHE A 195 2.21 -3.51 3.11
C PHE A 195 0.72 -3.49 3.45
N THR A 196 0.37 -2.73 4.47
CA THR A 196 -1.03 -2.55 4.86
C THR A 196 -1.24 -1.08 5.16
N GLU A 197 -2.26 -0.50 4.53
CA GLU A 197 -2.68 0.88 4.74
C GLU A 197 -4.15 0.92 5.11
N GLU A 198 -4.53 1.83 5.98
CA GLU A 198 -5.92 2.03 6.40
C GLU A 198 -6.29 3.51 6.33
N VAL A 199 -7.54 3.78 5.99
CA VAL A 199 -8.14 5.10 6.04
C VAL A 199 -9.52 5.05 6.68
N LEU A 200 -9.83 6.04 7.51
CA LEU A 200 -11.12 6.19 8.18
C LEU A 200 -11.71 7.54 7.81
N TYR A 201 -12.95 7.54 7.34
CA TYR A 201 -13.68 8.74 6.98
C TYR A 201 -14.74 9.09 8.03
N GLY A 202 -14.97 10.38 8.23
CA GLY A 202 -16.04 10.88 9.08
C GLY A 202 -17.41 10.66 8.44
N GLU A 203 -18.45 10.79 9.26
CA GLU A 203 -19.85 10.61 8.90
C GLU A 203 -20.33 11.51 7.75
N ASP A 204 -19.73 12.69 7.64
CA ASP A 204 -20.00 13.74 6.65
C ASP A 204 -19.26 13.53 5.32
N GLN A 205 -18.31 12.61 5.26
CA GLN A 205 -17.50 12.35 4.09
C GLN A 205 -18.08 11.20 3.25
N LYS A 206 -18.64 11.54 2.10
CA LYS A 206 -19.09 10.57 1.10
C LYS A 206 -17.94 10.21 0.18
N VAL A 207 -17.23 9.13 0.51
CA VAL A 207 -16.10 8.67 -0.30
C VAL A 207 -16.46 7.36 -0.99
N SER A 208 -16.10 7.25 -2.27
CA SER A 208 -16.30 6.02 -3.03
C SER A 208 -15.20 5.00 -2.71
N PRO A 209 -15.47 3.69 -2.82
CA PRO A 209 -14.44 2.66 -2.69
C PRO A 209 -13.24 2.90 -3.61
N LEU A 210 -13.49 3.28 -4.86
CA LEU A 210 -12.44 3.55 -5.85
C LEU A 210 -11.52 4.70 -5.42
N SER A 211 -12.09 5.81 -4.91
CA SER A 211 -11.28 6.95 -4.43
C SER A 211 -10.44 6.56 -3.23
N SER A 212 -10.98 5.74 -2.31
CA SER A 212 -10.27 5.25 -1.14
C SER A 212 -9.14 4.30 -1.52
N TYR A 213 -9.37 3.44 -2.52
CA TYR A 213 -8.34 2.56 -3.07
C TYR A 213 -7.15 3.37 -3.61
N PHE A 214 -7.40 4.40 -4.43
CA PHE A 214 -6.33 5.25 -4.96
C PHE A 214 -5.58 6.00 -3.86
N GLU A 215 -6.29 6.53 -2.87
CA GLU A 215 -5.65 7.19 -1.72
C GLU A 215 -4.72 6.25 -0.95
N LEU A 216 -5.16 5.01 -0.71
CA LEU A 216 -4.36 4.00 -0.02
C LEU A 216 -3.18 3.53 -0.86
N MET A 217 -3.37 3.37 -2.18
CA MET A 217 -2.27 3.07 -3.10
C MET A 217 -1.23 4.18 -3.12
N ASP A 218 -1.62 5.45 -3.15
CA ASP A 218 -0.69 6.59 -3.14
C ASP A 218 0.19 6.60 -1.87
N ARG A 219 -0.38 6.19 -0.73
CA ARG A 219 0.37 6.04 0.53
C ARG A 219 1.33 4.85 0.51
N LEU A 220 0.96 3.77 -0.17
CA LEU A 220 1.73 2.54 -0.25
C LEU A 220 2.89 2.61 -1.26
N LEU A 221 2.69 3.31 -2.38
CA LEU A 221 3.64 3.38 -3.49
C LEU A 221 5.08 3.79 -3.10
N PRO A 222 5.31 4.76 -2.20
CA PRO A 222 6.68 5.09 -1.78
C PRO A 222 7.39 3.91 -1.10
N ASN A 223 6.66 3.13 -0.30
CA ASN A 223 7.20 1.95 0.37
C ASN A 223 7.55 0.84 -0.63
N PHE A 224 6.67 0.60 -1.61
CA PHE A 224 6.94 -0.31 -2.73
C PHE A 224 8.20 0.09 -3.51
N LEU A 225 8.32 1.38 -3.87
CA LEU A 225 9.51 1.88 -4.57
C LEU A 225 10.78 1.72 -3.74
N GLY A 226 10.71 1.84 -2.42
CA GLY A 226 11.84 1.64 -1.52
C GLY A 226 12.41 0.22 -1.56
N VAL A 227 11.66 -0.76 -2.05
CA VAL A 227 12.17 -2.12 -2.24
C VAL A 227 13.16 -2.19 -3.41
N ILE A 228 12.89 -1.52 -4.50
CA ILE A 228 13.61 -1.65 -5.77
C ILE A 228 14.47 -0.44 -6.15
N SER A 229 14.26 0.71 -5.52
CA SER A 229 14.98 1.94 -5.85
C SER A 229 15.52 2.59 -4.59
N PRO A 230 16.79 3.06 -4.61
CA PRO A 230 17.32 3.85 -3.52
C PRO A 230 16.49 5.12 -3.34
N GLN A 231 16.16 5.41 -2.10
CA GLN A 231 15.40 6.59 -1.73
C GLN A 231 16.25 7.56 -0.93
N LYS A 232 15.87 8.83 -0.90
CA LYS A 232 16.48 9.85 -0.05
C LYS A 232 15.44 10.36 0.93
N ILE A 233 15.69 10.15 2.22
CA ILE A 233 14.90 10.79 3.27
C ILE A 233 15.47 12.16 3.51
N ARG A 234 14.63 13.18 3.38
CA ARG A 234 14.95 14.56 3.76
C ARG A 234 14.51 14.81 5.19
N GLY A 235 15.42 15.25 6.00
CA GLY A 235 15.18 15.65 7.38
C GLY A 235 15.88 16.97 7.69
N THR A 236 15.52 17.60 8.80
CA THR A 236 16.16 18.80 9.30
C THR A 236 16.86 18.47 10.61
N ARG A 237 18.13 18.82 10.75
CA ARG A 237 18.83 18.77 12.03
C ARG A 237 19.00 20.18 12.58
N VAL A 238 18.65 20.33 13.86
CA VAL A 238 18.87 21.57 14.58
C VAL A 238 20.24 21.50 15.23
N LEU A 239 21.12 22.43 14.87
CA LEU A 239 22.44 22.58 15.47
C LEU A 239 22.46 23.80 16.35
N LEU A 240 23.05 23.68 17.56
CA LEU A 240 23.39 24.78 18.45
C LEU A 240 24.64 25.49 17.88
N ARG A 241 24.57 26.79 17.79
CA ARG A 241 25.68 27.63 17.41
C ARG A 241 26.21 28.40 18.64
#